data_033be328c9687ea19d6c529cb11b8bc5
#
_entry.id   033be328c9687ea19d6c529cb11b8bc5
#
_cell.length_a   1.000
_cell.length_b   1.000
_cell.length_c   1.000
_cell.angle_alpha   90.00
_cell.angle_beta   90.00
_cell.angle_gamma   90.00
#
_symmetry.space_group_name_H-M   'P 1'
#
loop_
_entity.id
_entity.type
_entity.pdbx_description
1 polymer ?
#
loop_
_entity_poly.entity_id
_entity_poly.type
_entity_poly.pdbx_seq_one_letter_code
_entity_poly.pdbx_strand_id
1 'polypeptide(L)'
;MLQKKIQPAATVLKFIFFWASVSSLLSIVSGIFQFLQEGYIWGNIQGHFIAGVATFVLTLGFYLFLKGNVFALRIPRLFYTLGLFISLMITGHLGGNITHGDNHLTEPLEALVGINNKSEVRFLNVDDYSRQKVYSGLIEPILSKKCVRCHNPKKAKGQLQMHTYAALQKGGKNGIILDFNSPESSEILNRIHLPEFEKKHMPPRAQKQLTQAEKDIINYWVLKGAPEFKTLGELGFNEIQLNSFMVQENEEVYPSIELDLPDKKIIDSLQS
;
A
#
# COMPACT_ATOMS: atom_id res chain seq x y z
N MET A 1 -37.38 38.39 -5.42
CA MET A 1 -36.01 38.41 -6.06
C MET A 1 -35.10 37.21 -5.70
N LEU A 2 -35.33 36.50 -4.60
CA LEU A 2 -34.56 35.31 -4.20
C LEU A 2 -34.81 34.05 -5.04
N GLN A 3 -36.01 33.83 -5.57
CA GLN A 3 -36.32 32.62 -6.34
C GLN A 3 -35.61 32.52 -7.70
N LYS A 4 -35.24 33.62 -8.34
CA LYS A 4 -34.51 33.60 -9.63
C LYS A 4 -33.05 33.20 -9.54
N LYS A 5 -32.40 33.34 -8.37
CA LYS A 5 -30.98 32.94 -8.13
C LYS A 5 -30.80 31.45 -7.81
N ILE A 6 -31.88 30.72 -7.44
CA ILE A 6 -31.81 29.32 -7.02
C ILE A 6 -31.87 28.35 -8.22
N GLN A 7 -32.47 28.75 -9.34
CA GLN A 7 -32.64 27.90 -10.52
C GLN A 7 -31.31 27.44 -11.17
N PRO A 8 -30.30 28.29 -11.38
CA PRO A 8 -29.02 27.85 -11.94
C PRO A 8 -28.27 26.88 -11.02
N ALA A 9 -28.34 27.07 -9.69
CA ALA A 9 -27.69 26.18 -8.73
C ALA A 9 -28.31 24.77 -8.74
N ALA A 10 -29.64 24.66 -8.84
CA ALA A 10 -30.33 23.37 -8.93
C ALA A 10 -29.97 22.62 -10.23
N THR A 11 -29.80 23.30 -11.34
CA THR A 11 -29.39 22.71 -12.62
C THR A 11 -27.97 22.21 -12.56
N VAL A 12 -27.04 22.98 -11.98
CA VAL A 12 -25.66 22.56 -11.79
C VAL A 12 -25.56 21.33 -10.87
N LEU A 13 -26.31 21.33 -9.76
CA LEU A 13 -26.34 20.17 -8.87
C LEU A 13 -26.88 18.92 -9.57
N LYS A 14 -27.95 19.00 -10.36
CA LYS A 14 -28.45 17.87 -11.16
C LYS A 14 -27.40 17.32 -12.10
N PHE A 15 -26.66 18.17 -12.78
CA PHE A 15 -25.58 17.78 -13.67
C PHE A 15 -24.45 17.07 -12.89
N ILE A 16 -24.00 17.63 -11.79
CA ILE A 16 -22.93 17.05 -10.95
C ILE A 16 -23.35 15.67 -10.43
N PHE A 17 -24.54 15.52 -9.84
CA PHE A 17 -24.99 14.25 -9.28
C PHE A 17 -25.33 13.21 -10.33
N PHE A 18 -25.72 13.59 -11.54
CA PHE A 18 -25.82 12.67 -12.67
C PHE A 18 -24.48 12.05 -12.99
N TRP A 19 -23.45 12.89 -13.22
CA TRP A 19 -22.11 12.40 -13.54
C TRP A 19 -21.45 11.68 -12.38
N ALA A 20 -21.69 12.09 -11.14
CA ALA A 20 -21.22 11.36 -9.96
C ALA A 20 -21.82 9.94 -9.89
N SER A 21 -23.12 9.78 -10.22
CA SER A 21 -23.75 8.47 -10.29
C SER A 21 -23.18 7.61 -11.41
N VAL A 22 -22.95 8.17 -12.58
CA VAL A 22 -22.31 7.45 -13.71
C VAL A 22 -20.89 7.02 -13.33
N SER A 23 -20.10 7.93 -12.78
CA SER A 23 -18.71 7.64 -12.38
C SER A 23 -18.63 6.58 -11.28
N SER A 24 -19.53 6.63 -10.28
CA SER A 24 -19.57 5.62 -9.22
C SER A 24 -19.96 4.24 -9.73
N LEU A 25 -20.90 4.16 -10.69
CA LEU A 25 -21.24 2.91 -11.36
C LEU A 25 -20.06 2.32 -12.14
N LEU A 26 -19.37 3.15 -12.92
CA LEU A 26 -18.18 2.74 -13.67
C LEU A 26 -17.06 2.27 -12.73
N SER A 27 -16.91 2.92 -11.57
CA SER A 27 -15.94 2.51 -10.54
C SER A 27 -16.28 1.14 -9.96
N ILE A 28 -17.57 0.83 -9.71
CA ILE A 28 -18.01 -0.49 -9.24
C ILE A 28 -17.69 -1.55 -10.30
N VAL A 29 -18.03 -1.31 -11.56
CA VAL A 29 -17.74 -2.24 -12.66
C VAL A 29 -16.25 -2.49 -12.80
N SER A 30 -15.43 -1.44 -12.80
CA SER A 30 -13.98 -1.54 -12.85
C SER A 30 -13.43 -2.32 -11.64
N GLY A 31 -13.97 -2.08 -10.44
CA GLY A 31 -13.59 -2.80 -9.22
C GLY A 31 -13.89 -4.31 -9.30
N ILE A 32 -15.02 -4.70 -9.90
CA ILE A 32 -15.37 -6.10 -10.14
C ILE A 32 -14.35 -6.75 -11.08
N PHE A 33 -14.00 -6.09 -12.20
CA PHE A 33 -12.98 -6.60 -13.12
C PHE A 33 -11.62 -6.77 -12.42
N GLN A 34 -11.22 -5.80 -11.62
CA GLN A 34 -9.98 -5.88 -10.85
C GLN A 34 -10.01 -7.02 -9.83
N PHE A 35 -11.14 -7.24 -9.15
CA PHE A 35 -11.35 -8.36 -8.23
C PHE A 35 -11.12 -9.72 -8.93
N LEU A 36 -11.73 -9.89 -10.11
CA LEU A 36 -11.63 -11.14 -10.88
C LEU A 36 -10.20 -11.41 -11.38
N GLN A 37 -9.44 -10.35 -11.71
CA GLN A 37 -8.10 -10.49 -12.28
C GLN A 37 -6.99 -10.57 -11.24
N GLU A 38 -7.10 -9.83 -10.12
CA GLU A 38 -6.02 -9.64 -9.16
C GLU A 38 -6.01 -10.66 -8.02
N GLY A 39 -7.04 -11.52 -7.91
CA GLY A 39 -7.09 -12.59 -6.91
C GLY A 39 -7.32 -12.12 -5.47
N TYR A 40 -8.01 -10.99 -5.28
CA TYR A 40 -8.41 -10.52 -3.95
C TYR A 40 -9.29 -11.56 -3.24
N ILE A 41 -9.15 -11.66 -1.92
CA ILE A 41 -10.01 -12.49 -1.07
C ILE A 41 -11.29 -11.68 -0.78
N TRP A 42 -12.46 -12.26 -1.10
CA TRP A 42 -13.76 -11.57 -0.94
C TRP A 42 -13.96 -10.98 0.46
N GLY A 43 -13.64 -11.74 1.51
CA GLY A 43 -13.79 -11.29 2.89
C GLY A 43 -13.04 -9.97 3.19
N ASN A 44 -11.97 -9.70 2.48
CA ASN A 44 -11.12 -8.52 2.71
C ASN A 44 -11.60 -7.28 1.95
N ILE A 45 -12.37 -7.46 0.86
CA ILE A 45 -12.85 -6.35 0.02
C ILE A 45 -14.35 -6.09 0.15
N GLN A 46 -15.10 -7.02 0.74
CA GLN A 46 -16.57 -6.92 0.83
C GLN A 46 -17.04 -5.61 1.48
N GLY A 47 -16.37 -5.14 2.53
CA GLY A 47 -16.70 -3.87 3.19
C GLY A 47 -16.56 -2.68 2.26
N HIS A 48 -15.45 -2.60 1.51
CA HIS A 48 -15.22 -1.56 0.51
C HIS A 48 -16.25 -1.63 -0.64
N PHE A 49 -16.57 -2.84 -1.10
CA PHE A 49 -17.56 -3.05 -2.15
C PHE A 49 -18.95 -2.59 -1.71
N ILE A 50 -19.39 -2.99 -0.51
CA ILE A 50 -20.70 -2.58 0.05
C ILE A 50 -20.77 -1.06 0.22
N ALA A 51 -19.71 -0.43 0.76
CA ALA A 51 -19.63 1.01 0.91
C ALA A 51 -19.67 1.74 -0.44
N GLY A 52 -18.99 1.21 -1.47
CA GLY A 52 -19.03 1.73 -2.84
C GLY A 52 -20.43 1.66 -3.45
N VAL A 53 -21.12 0.53 -3.29
CA VAL A 53 -22.53 0.38 -3.73
C VAL A 53 -23.45 1.34 -2.97
N ALA A 54 -23.28 1.50 -1.66
CA ALA A 54 -24.04 2.48 -0.87
C ALA A 54 -23.81 3.92 -1.37
N THR A 55 -22.58 4.27 -1.68
CA THR A 55 -22.23 5.58 -2.28
C THR A 55 -22.93 5.80 -3.61
N PHE A 56 -22.98 4.79 -4.50
CA PHE A 56 -23.70 4.84 -5.75
C PHE A 56 -25.22 5.05 -5.52
N VAL A 57 -25.81 4.26 -4.62
CA VAL A 57 -27.25 4.38 -4.31
C VAL A 57 -27.60 5.76 -3.75
N LEU A 58 -26.75 6.31 -2.86
CA LEU A 58 -26.94 7.65 -2.29
C LEU A 58 -26.81 8.75 -3.36
N THR A 59 -25.80 8.67 -4.24
CA THR A 59 -25.62 9.67 -5.33
C THR A 59 -26.78 9.65 -6.31
N LEU A 60 -27.19 8.46 -6.74
CA LEU A 60 -28.35 8.27 -7.64
C LEU A 60 -29.64 8.71 -6.97
N GLY A 61 -29.87 8.33 -5.71
CA GLY A 61 -31.04 8.73 -4.93
C GLY A 61 -31.15 10.25 -4.80
N PHE A 62 -30.03 10.93 -4.54
CA PHE A 62 -30.02 12.38 -4.45
C PHE A 62 -30.25 13.05 -5.82
N TYR A 63 -29.70 12.50 -6.90
CA TYR A 63 -30.00 12.94 -8.26
C TYR A 63 -31.52 12.84 -8.57
N LEU A 64 -32.15 11.70 -8.28
CA LEU A 64 -33.59 11.48 -8.49
C LEU A 64 -34.45 12.41 -7.63
N PHE A 65 -34.03 12.65 -6.39
CA PHE A 65 -34.67 13.63 -5.50
C PHE A 65 -34.62 15.05 -6.11
N LEU A 66 -33.46 15.48 -6.63
CA LEU A 66 -33.34 16.80 -7.29
C LEU A 66 -34.19 16.89 -8.58
N LYS A 67 -34.47 15.75 -9.23
CA LYS A 67 -35.31 15.68 -10.44
C LYS A 67 -36.80 15.75 -10.13
N GLY A 68 -37.19 15.64 -8.86
CA GLY A 68 -38.59 15.71 -8.42
C GLY A 68 -39.32 14.37 -8.52
N ASN A 69 -38.62 13.25 -8.66
CA ASN A 69 -39.24 11.92 -8.60
C ASN A 69 -39.72 11.60 -7.18
N VAL A 70 -41.01 11.30 -7.04
CA VAL A 70 -41.75 11.14 -5.77
C VAL A 70 -41.24 9.95 -4.94
N PHE A 71 -40.44 9.06 -5.51
CA PHE A 71 -39.88 7.87 -4.85
C PHE A 71 -38.63 8.17 -3.98
N ALA A 72 -38.06 9.36 -4.11
CA ALA A 72 -36.99 9.78 -3.20
C ALA A 72 -37.63 10.12 -1.86
N LEU A 73 -37.30 9.30 -0.85
CA LEU A 73 -37.71 9.44 0.54
C LEU A 73 -37.81 10.92 0.95
N ARG A 74 -38.81 11.32 1.70
CA ARG A 74 -38.99 12.68 2.29
C ARG A 74 -37.89 12.98 3.33
N ILE A 75 -36.63 12.67 2.98
CA ILE A 75 -35.48 12.89 3.83
C ILE A 75 -34.99 14.33 3.59
N PRO A 76 -34.78 15.13 4.64
CA PRO A 76 -34.20 16.46 4.50
C PRO A 76 -32.84 16.42 3.77
N ARG A 77 -32.57 17.40 2.91
CA ARG A 77 -31.33 17.49 2.11
C ARG A 77 -30.05 17.32 2.94
N LEU A 78 -30.07 17.83 4.17
CA LEU A 78 -28.96 17.71 5.10
C LEU A 78 -28.57 16.26 5.38
N PHE A 79 -29.57 15.38 5.60
CA PHE A 79 -29.28 13.96 5.86
C PHE A 79 -28.71 13.23 4.64
N TYR A 80 -29.15 13.60 3.42
CA TYR A 80 -28.54 13.08 2.20
C TYR A 80 -27.08 13.49 2.06
N THR A 81 -26.76 14.77 2.30
CA THR A 81 -25.39 15.27 2.18
C THR A 81 -24.47 14.68 3.25
N LEU A 82 -24.95 14.57 4.49
CA LEU A 82 -24.23 13.93 5.58
C LEU A 82 -24.00 12.43 5.30
N GLY A 83 -25.04 11.72 4.89
CA GLY A 83 -24.93 10.30 4.54
C GLY A 83 -23.96 10.04 3.40
N LEU A 84 -23.98 10.87 2.36
CA LEU A 84 -23.03 10.79 1.26
C LEU A 84 -21.61 11.08 1.71
N PHE A 85 -21.39 12.11 2.53
CA PHE A 85 -20.08 12.46 3.06
C PHE A 85 -19.51 11.30 3.89
N ILE A 86 -20.29 10.75 4.81
CA ILE A 86 -19.90 9.60 5.65
C ILE A 86 -19.60 8.37 4.76
N SER A 87 -20.44 8.09 3.77
CA SER A 87 -20.24 6.97 2.86
C SER A 87 -18.94 7.11 2.06
N LEU A 88 -18.62 8.31 1.57
CA LEU A 88 -17.36 8.59 0.88
C LEU A 88 -16.15 8.42 1.78
N MET A 89 -16.21 8.90 3.03
CA MET A 89 -15.14 8.71 4.02
C MET A 89 -14.88 7.22 4.29
N ILE A 90 -15.95 6.45 4.53
CA ILE A 90 -15.85 5.00 4.78
C ILE A 90 -15.28 4.29 3.54
N THR A 91 -15.82 4.58 2.36
CA THR A 91 -15.36 3.95 1.10
C THR A 91 -13.89 4.26 0.84
N GLY A 92 -13.48 5.52 1.01
CA GLY A 92 -12.09 5.94 0.84
C GLY A 92 -11.15 5.27 1.84
N HIS A 93 -11.52 5.22 3.12
CA HIS A 93 -10.72 4.57 4.16
C HIS A 93 -10.56 3.05 3.90
N LEU A 94 -11.66 2.35 3.61
CA LEU A 94 -11.60 0.92 3.32
C LEU A 94 -10.80 0.61 2.04
N GLY A 95 -10.89 1.46 1.01
CA GLY A 95 -10.09 1.34 -0.20
C GLY A 95 -8.60 1.59 0.06
N GLY A 96 -8.29 2.60 0.87
CA GLY A 96 -6.93 2.89 1.32
C GLY A 96 -6.31 1.70 2.07
N ASN A 97 -7.06 1.08 2.97
CA ASN A 97 -6.61 -0.10 3.72
C ASN A 97 -6.27 -1.30 2.81
N ILE A 98 -7.01 -1.49 1.70
CA ILE A 98 -6.73 -2.56 0.74
C ILE A 98 -5.41 -2.31 0.00
N THR A 99 -5.11 -1.06 -0.34
CA THR A 99 -3.95 -0.70 -1.17
C THR A 99 -2.69 -0.41 -0.39
N HIS A 100 -2.82 0.22 0.77
CA HIS A 100 -1.69 0.73 1.57
C HIS A 100 -1.51 0.02 2.92
N GLY A 101 -2.49 -0.79 3.35
CA GLY A 101 -2.51 -1.42 4.68
C GLY A 101 -3.31 -0.60 5.71
N ASP A 102 -3.59 -1.22 6.87
CA ASP A 102 -4.50 -0.65 7.88
C ASP A 102 -4.00 0.64 8.52
N ASN A 103 -2.69 0.81 8.60
CA ASN A 103 -2.06 1.93 9.32
C ASN A 103 -1.64 3.09 8.42
N HIS A 104 -2.03 3.10 7.14
CA HIS A 104 -1.55 4.09 6.18
C HIS A 104 -1.88 5.55 6.53
N LEU A 105 -2.93 5.80 7.33
CA LEU A 105 -3.28 7.14 7.81
C LEU A 105 -2.61 7.48 9.14
N THR A 106 -2.39 6.49 10.01
CA THR A 106 -1.82 6.71 11.34
C THR A 106 -0.30 6.71 11.32
N GLU A 107 0.33 5.98 10.40
CA GLU A 107 1.78 5.85 10.28
C GLU A 107 2.51 7.21 10.12
N PRO A 108 2.06 8.14 9.26
CA PRO A 108 2.68 9.47 9.18
C PRO A 108 2.50 10.28 10.47
N LEU A 109 1.35 10.12 11.15
CA LEU A 109 1.08 10.79 12.42
C LEU A 109 1.93 10.22 13.56
N GLU A 110 2.06 8.91 13.62
CA GLU A 110 2.92 8.20 14.59
C GLU A 110 4.39 8.60 14.40
N ALA A 111 4.84 8.77 13.15
CA ALA A 111 6.18 9.28 12.84
C ALA A 111 6.39 10.72 13.34
N LEU A 112 5.38 11.60 13.22
CA LEU A 112 5.45 12.98 13.70
C LEU A 112 5.47 13.07 15.23
N VAL A 113 4.77 12.16 15.93
CA VAL A 113 4.69 12.14 17.40
C VAL A 113 5.85 11.34 18.02
N GLY A 114 6.73 10.77 17.20
CA GLY A 114 7.88 9.97 17.66
C GLY A 114 7.51 8.59 18.18
N ILE A 115 6.27 8.13 17.96
CA ILE A 115 5.85 6.76 18.25
C ILE A 115 6.29 5.88 17.09
N ASN A 116 7.60 5.69 16.94
CA ASN A 116 8.15 4.78 15.93
C ASN A 116 8.04 3.33 16.44
N ASN A 117 6.89 2.71 16.17
CA ASN A 117 6.75 1.24 16.24
C ASN A 117 7.30 0.52 15.01
N LYS A 118 7.88 1.23 14.05
CA LYS A 118 8.73 0.60 13.05
C LYS A 118 9.98 0.15 13.79
N SER A 119 10.18 -1.15 13.86
CA SER A 119 11.54 -1.68 13.89
C SER A 119 12.26 -1.08 12.67
N GLU A 120 12.79 0.15 12.82
CA GLU A 120 13.92 0.53 12.01
C GLU A 120 14.82 -0.69 12.04
N VAL A 121 15.22 -1.16 10.86
CA VAL A 121 16.34 -2.07 10.79
C VAL A 121 17.50 -1.25 11.34
N ARG A 122 17.61 -1.23 12.68
CA ARG A 122 18.81 -0.77 13.36
C ARG A 122 19.85 -1.81 12.96
N PHE A 123 20.57 -1.52 11.89
CA PHE A 123 21.82 -2.17 11.66
C PHE A 123 22.66 -1.85 12.91
N LEU A 124 22.70 -2.85 13.78
CA LEU A 124 23.50 -2.83 14.99
C LEU A 124 24.94 -2.51 14.59
N ASN A 125 25.66 -1.84 15.50
CA ASN A 125 27.11 -1.65 15.40
C ASN A 125 27.77 -2.83 14.68
N VAL A 126 28.67 -2.52 13.77
CA VAL A 126 29.44 -3.46 12.96
C VAL A 126 30.01 -4.64 13.76
N ASP A 127 30.22 -4.47 15.06
CA ASP A 127 30.78 -5.45 15.98
C ASP A 127 29.83 -6.58 16.41
N ASP A 128 28.52 -6.52 16.18
CA ASP A 128 27.57 -7.55 16.66
C ASP A 128 26.55 -8.05 15.59
N TYR A 129 26.76 -7.73 14.30
CA TYR A 129 25.87 -8.18 13.22
C TYR A 129 25.78 -9.72 13.13
N SER A 130 26.84 -10.43 13.50
CA SER A 130 26.91 -11.89 13.44
C SER A 130 25.82 -12.60 14.25
N ARG A 131 25.31 -11.95 15.29
CA ARG A 131 24.22 -12.48 16.15
C ARG A 131 22.81 -12.17 15.65
N GLN A 132 22.69 -11.26 14.69
CA GLN A 132 21.38 -10.89 14.15
C GLN A 132 20.79 -12.05 13.34
N LYS A 133 19.50 -12.34 13.56
CA LYS A 133 18.77 -13.36 12.78
C LYS A 133 18.61 -12.89 11.34
N VAL A 134 18.95 -13.74 10.38
CA VAL A 134 18.91 -13.41 8.95
C VAL A 134 17.49 -13.07 8.49
N TYR A 135 16.50 -13.91 8.86
CA TYR A 135 15.13 -13.69 8.41
C TYR A 135 14.55 -12.37 8.92
N SER A 136 14.48 -12.18 10.22
CA SER A 136 13.87 -10.98 10.82
C SER A 136 14.71 -9.70 10.62
N GLY A 137 16.03 -9.84 10.49
CA GLY A 137 16.92 -8.69 10.33
C GLY A 137 17.10 -8.20 8.89
N LEU A 138 17.07 -9.09 7.91
CA LEU A 138 17.31 -8.74 6.51
C LEU A 138 16.16 -9.11 5.57
N ILE A 139 15.71 -10.37 5.62
CA ILE A 139 14.75 -10.90 4.64
C ILE A 139 13.36 -10.30 4.85
N GLU A 140 12.84 -10.34 6.07
CA GLU A 140 11.51 -9.81 6.40
C GLU A 140 11.36 -8.32 6.05
N PRO A 141 12.32 -7.43 6.36
CA PRO A 141 12.30 -6.04 5.93
C PRO A 141 12.25 -5.87 4.40
N ILE A 142 13.05 -6.64 3.65
CA ILE A 142 13.02 -6.61 2.18
C ILE A 142 11.65 -7.05 1.67
N LEU A 143 11.14 -8.19 2.15
CA LEU A 143 9.83 -8.71 1.76
C LEU A 143 8.71 -7.72 2.10
N SER A 144 8.77 -7.10 3.28
CA SER A 144 7.79 -6.11 3.74
C SER A 144 7.74 -4.90 2.81
N LYS A 145 8.90 -4.35 2.43
CA LYS A 145 9.00 -3.17 1.55
C LYS A 145 8.64 -3.46 0.09
N LYS A 146 8.96 -4.67 -0.43
CA LYS A 146 8.90 -4.97 -1.87
C LYS A 146 7.78 -5.94 -2.27
N CYS A 147 7.36 -6.86 -1.41
CA CYS A 147 6.49 -7.99 -1.73
C CYS A 147 5.14 -7.93 -1.01
N VAL A 148 5.15 -7.64 0.30
CA VAL A 148 3.96 -7.70 1.17
C VAL A 148 2.87 -6.75 0.74
N ARG A 149 3.19 -5.62 0.09
CA ARG A 149 2.18 -4.70 -0.47
C ARG A 149 1.14 -5.42 -1.34
N CYS A 150 1.54 -6.47 -2.07
CA CYS A 150 0.67 -7.26 -2.94
C CYS A 150 0.38 -8.65 -2.36
N HIS A 151 1.29 -9.19 -1.55
CA HIS A 151 1.23 -10.53 -0.98
C HIS A 151 0.98 -10.49 0.54
N ASN A 152 -0.05 -9.75 0.97
CA ASN A 152 -0.50 -9.64 2.35
C ASN A 152 -1.84 -10.38 2.55
N PRO A 153 -2.31 -10.57 3.80
CA PRO A 153 -3.57 -11.28 4.07
C PRO A 153 -4.80 -10.68 3.39
N LYS A 154 -4.79 -9.37 3.09
CA LYS A 154 -5.94 -8.68 2.49
C LYS A 154 -5.95 -8.80 0.98
N LYS A 155 -4.81 -8.63 0.32
CA LYS A 155 -4.70 -8.65 -1.14
C LYS A 155 -4.35 -10.04 -1.67
N ALA A 156 -3.46 -10.77 -1.01
CA ALA A 156 -3.03 -12.14 -1.31
C ALA A 156 -2.96 -12.46 -2.83
N LYS A 157 -2.32 -11.59 -3.62
CA LYS A 157 -2.23 -11.78 -5.08
C LYS A 157 -1.65 -13.15 -5.41
N GLY A 158 -2.34 -13.93 -6.24
CA GLY A 158 -1.98 -15.32 -6.50
C GLY A 158 -2.17 -16.25 -5.29
N GLN A 159 -3.02 -15.88 -4.32
CA GLN A 159 -3.22 -16.58 -3.04
C GLN A 159 -1.94 -16.74 -2.21
N LEU A 160 -0.90 -15.97 -2.56
CA LEU A 160 0.39 -15.96 -1.87
C LEU A 160 0.39 -14.87 -0.80
N GLN A 161 0.83 -15.23 0.39
CA GLN A 161 1.07 -14.31 1.50
C GLN A 161 2.54 -14.40 1.92
N MET A 162 3.17 -13.25 2.14
CA MET A 162 4.61 -13.15 2.44
C MET A 162 4.88 -12.30 3.70
N HIS A 163 3.85 -12.05 4.52
CA HIS A 163 3.93 -11.20 5.71
C HIS A 163 4.46 -11.91 6.95
N THR A 164 4.55 -13.23 6.93
CA THR A 164 5.18 -14.07 7.97
C THR A 164 5.94 -15.21 7.32
N TYR A 165 6.93 -15.78 8.04
CA TYR A 165 7.69 -16.92 7.56
C TYR A 165 6.78 -18.14 7.26
N ALA A 166 5.85 -18.45 8.16
CA ALA A 166 4.90 -19.54 7.98
C ALA A 166 4.00 -19.36 6.74
N ALA A 167 3.57 -18.11 6.46
CA ALA A 167 2.79 -17.80 5.27
C ALA A 167 3.63 -17.94 3.99
N LEU A 168 4.91 -17.57 4.04
CA LEU A 168 5.86 -17.74 2.95
C LEU A 168 6.08 -19.22 2.59
N GLN A 169 6.24 -20.08 3.61
CA GLN A 169 6.40 -21.53 3.41
C GLN A 169 5.16 -22.20 2.81
N LYS A 170 3.96 -21.70 3.14
CA LYS A 170 2.70 -22.23 2.62
C LYS A 170 2.59 -22.10 1.10
N GLY A 171 3.24 -21.08 0.52
CA GLY A 171 3.15 -20.80 -0.92
C GLY A 171 1.81 -20.19 -1.33
N GLY A 172 1.49 -20.28 -2.61
CA GLY A 172 0.30 -19.69 -3.20
C GLY A 172 -0.45 -20.63 -4.16
N LYS A 173 -1.30 -20.06 -5.01
CA LYS A 173 -2.12 -20.80 -5.99
C LYS A 173 -1.29 -21.74 -6.90
N ASN A 174 -0.06 -21.34 -7.22
CA ASN A 174 0.81 -22.08 -8.14
C ASN A 174 1.79 -23.02 -7.40
N GLY A 175 1.61 -23.23 -6.10
CA GLY A 175 2.45 -24.08 -5.27
C GLY A 175 3.39 -23.32 -4.35
N ILE A 176 4.40 -24.05 -3.84
CA ILE A 176 5.44 -23.53 -2.97
C ILE A 176 6.34 -22.54 -3.74
N ILE A 177 6.84 -21.53 -3.03
CA ILE A 177 7.76 -20.55 -3.61
C ILE A 177 9.20 -20.71 -3.12
N LEU A 178 9.37 -21.47 -2.04
CA LEU A 178 10.67 -21.90 -1.50
C LEU A 178 10.76 -23.42 -1.67
N ASP A 179 11.66 -23.90 -2.50
CA ASP A 179 11.92 -25.32 -2.67
C ASP A 179 13.11 -25.71 -1.77
N PHE A 180 12.83 -26.43 -0.69
CA PHE A 180 13.85 -26.87 0.27
C PHE A 180 14.69 -28.05 -0.23
N ASN A 181 14.21 -28.80 -1.25
CA ASN A 181 14.92 -29.91 -1.85
C ASN A 181 15.85 -29.45 -2.97
N SER A 182 15.43 -28.44 -3.71
CA SER A 182 16.19 -27.82 -4.81
C SER A 182 16.11 -26.29 -4.69
N PRO A 183 16.84 -25.69 -3.73
CA PRO A 183 16.71 -24.25 -3.42
C PRO A 183 16.92 -23.33 -4.62
N GLU A 184 17.80 -23.71 -5.55
CA GLU A 184 18.09 -22.98 -6.79
C GLU A 184 16.88 -22.91 -7.74
N SER A 185 15.94 -23.86 -7.65
CA SER A 185 14.71 -23.87 -8.44
C SER A 185 13.53 -23.18 -7.77
N SER A 186 13.76 -22.57 -6.61
CA SER A 186 12.73 -21.83 -5.87
C SER A 186 12.08 -20.75 -6.73
N GLU A 187 10.73 -20.73 -6.76
CA GLU A 187 9.97 -19.81 -7.61
C GLU A 187 10.22 -18.35 -7.25
N ILE A 188 10.54 -18.04 -5.99
CA ILE A 188 10.92 -16.68 -5.59
C ILE A 188 12.16 -16.22 -6.35
N LEU A 189 13.20 -17.06 -6.48
CA LEU A 189 14.42 -16.74 -7.22
C LEU A 189 14.12 -16.58 -8.71
N ASN A 190 13.37 -17.52 -9.28
CA ASN A 190 12.97 -17.45 -10.68
C ASN A 190 12.30 -16.11 -11.00
N ARG A 191 11.40 -15.64 -10.14
CA ARG A 191 10.63 -14.43 -10.37
C ARG A 191 11.43 -13.13 -10.23
N ILE A 192 12.31 -13.03 -9.24
CA ILE A 192 13.10 -11.81 -9.01
C ILE A 192 14.24 -11.65 -10.02
N HIS A 193 14.65 -12.73 -10.69
CA HIS A 193 15.71 -12.71 -11.70
C HIS A 193 15.22 -12.64 -13.15
N LEU A 194 13.90 -12.76 -13.40
CA LEU A 194 13.34 -12.52 -14.74
C LEU A 194 13.65 -11.07 -15.20
N PRO A 195 13.74 -10.82 -16.51
CA PRO A 195 13.78 -9.47 -17.05
C PRO A 195 12.55 -8.65 -16.62
N GLU A 196 12.71 -7.37 -16.31
CA GLU A 196 11.64 -6.50 -15.80
C GLU A 196 10.43 -6.35 -16.74
N PHE A 197 10.62 -6.56 -18.05
CA PHE A 197 9.54 -6.54 -19.03
C PHE A 197 8.70 -7.83 -19.05
N GLU A 198 9.17 -8.90 -18.42
CA GLU A 198 8.45 -10.15 -18.33
C GLU A 198 7.26 -10.03 -17.38
N LYS A 199 6.08 -10.49 -17.83
CA LYS A 199 4.82 -10.44 -17.03
C LYS A 199 4.94 -11.14 -15.68
N LYS A 200 5.81 -12.14 -15.60
CA LYS A 200 6.02 -12.95 -14.39
C LYS A 200 7.10 -12.37 -13.48
N HIS A 201 7.83 -11.33 -13.89
CA HIS A 201 8.82 -10.66 -13.06
C HIS A 201 8.19 -10.08 -11.78
N MET A 202 8.87 -10.20 -10.65
CA MET A 202 8.46 -9.67 -9.35
C MET A 202 9.60 -8.90 -8.69
N PRO A 203 9.31 -7.69 -8.16
CA PRO A 203 8.08 -6.94 -8.25
C PRO A 203 7.73 -6.52 -9.68
N PRO A 204 6.44 -6.31 -10.02
CA PRO A 204 6.07 -5.83 -11.37
C PRO A 204 6.78 -4.51 -11.70
N ARG A 205 7.10 -4.26 -12.99
CA ARG A 205 7.88 -3.11 -13.46
C ARG A 205 7.44 -1.74 -12.90
N ALA A 206 6.14 -1.56 -12.67
CA ALA A 206 5.60 -0.32 -12.12
C ALA A 206 5.82 -0.14 -10.60
N GLN A 207 6.43 -1.11 -9.93
CA GLN A 207 6.72 -1.07 -8.50
C GLN A 207 8.21 -0.84 -8.25
N LYS A 208 8.57 -0.41 -7.00
CA LYS A 208 9.99 -0.26 -6.61
C LYS A 208 10.69 -1.61 -6.73
N GLN A 209 11.69 -1.68 -7.61
CA GLN A 209 12.43 -2.90 -7.89
C GLN A 209 13.37 -3.25 -6.75
N LEU A 210 13.78 -4.54 -6.69
CA LEU A 210 14.85 -5.00 -5.82
C LEU A 210 16.19 -4.46 -6.33
N THR A 211 17.02 -3.97 -5.43
CA THR A 211 18.41 -3.68 -5.73
C THR A 211 19.21 -4.98 -5.95
N GLN A 212 20.39 -4.90 -6.56
CA GLN A 212 21.21 -6.09 -6.74
C GLN A 212 21.60 -6.70 -5.38
N ALA A 213 21.93 -5.86 -4.39
CA ALA A 213 22.25 -6.33 -3.04
C ALA A 213 21.06 -7.05 -2.37
N GLU A 214 19.83 -6.55 -2.53
CA GLU A 214 18.60 -7.23 -2.02
C GLU A 214 18.39 -8.59 -2.70
N LYS A 215 18.63 -8.67 -4.02
CA LYS A 215 18.57 -9.94 -4.76
C LYS A 215 19.60 -10.93 -4.28
N ASP A 216 20.85 -10.49 -4.07
CA ASP A 216 21.95 -11.32 -3.63
C ASP A 216 21.72 -11.88 -2.22
N ILE A 217 21.18 -11.06 -1.31
CA ILE A 217 20.81 -11.49 0.05
C ILE A 217 19.71 -12.54 0.01
N ILE A 218 18.62 -12.30 -0.76
CA ILE A 218 17.55 -13.28 -0.89
C ILE A 218 18.07 -14.58 -1.51
N ASN A 219 18.88 -14.48 -2.58
CA ASN A 219 19.46 -15.62 -3.26
C ASN A 219 20.32 -16.45 -2.29
N TYR A 220 21.24 -15.80 -1.58
CA TYR A 220 22.09 -16.48 -0.62
C TYR A 220 21.29 -17.16 0.50
N TRP A 221 20.30 -16.47 1.08
CA TRP A 221 19.41 -17.03 2.10
C TRP A 221 18.64 -18.25 1.61
N VAL A 222 18.05 -18.20 0.41
CA VAL A 222 17.32 -19.33 -0.19
C VAL A 222 18.25 -20.51 -0.43
N LEU A 223 19.44 -20.28 -1.01
CA LEU A 223 20.43 -21.35 -1.28
C LEU A 223 20.95 -22.01 0.01
N LYS A 224 20.89 -21.32 1.13
CA LYS A 224 21.23 -21.89 2.47
C LYS A 224 20.04 -22.59 3.14
N GLY A 225 18.94 -22.88 2.38
CA GLY A 225 17.75 -23.56 2.87
C GLY A 225 16.74 -22.66 3.56
N ALA A 226 16.81 -21.36 3.29
CA ALA A 226 15.86 -20.36 3.79
C ALA A 226 15.53 -20.46 5.29
N PRO A 227 16.50 -20.52 6.20
CA PRO A 227 16.26 -20.71 7.62
C PRO A 227 15.60 -19.49 8.28
N GLU A 228 14.67 -19.73 9.22
CA GLU A 228 13.99 -18.67 9.98
C GLU A 228 14.85 -18.12 11.13
N PHE A 229 15.55 -19.00 11.85
CA PHE A 229 16.15 -18.66 13.14
C PHE A 229 17.67 -18.52 13.13
N LYS A 230 18.34 -18.92 12.05
CA LYS A 230 19.79 -18.80 11.95
C LYS A 230 20.26 -17.36 11.93
N THR A 231 21.44 -17.13 12.53
CA THR A 231 22.08 -15.81 12.54
C THR A 231 22.91 -15.58 11.27
N LEU A 232 23.28 -14.32 11.06
CA LEU A 232 24.16 -13.92 9.95
C LEU A 232 25.52 -14.64 10.02
N GLY A 233 26.08 -14.76 11.22
CA GLY A 233 27.33 -15.49 11.45
C GLY A 233 27.23 -16.99 11.14
N GLU A 234 26.13 -17.66 11.56
CA GLU A 234 25.90 -19.09 11.31
C GLU A 234 25.72 -19.38 9.80
N LEU A 235 25.19 -18.43 9.04
CA LEU A 235 25.05 -18.57 7.58
C LEU A 235 26.30 -18.15 6.82
N GLY A 236 27.28 -17.52 7.49
CA GLY A 236 28.52 -17.06 6.86
C GLY A 236 28.35 -15.84 5.95
N PHE A 237 27.44 -14.91 6.31
CA PHE A 237 27.37 -13.61 5.65
C PHE A 237 28.68 -12.84 5.93
N ASN A 238 29.26 -12.28 4.88
CA ASN A 238 30.48 -11.46 5.02
C ASN A 238 30.14 -9.96 5.09
N GLU A 239 31.05 -9.18 5.66
CA GLU A 239 30.90 -7.73 5.83
C GLU A 239 30.64 -6.99 4.51
N ILE A 240 31.29 -7.45 3.41
CA ILE A 240 31.17 -6.82 2.09
C ILE A 240 29.71 -6.88 1.59
N GLN A 241 29.03 -8.03 1.78
CA GLN A 241 27.63 -8.20 1.40
C GLN A 241 26.71 -7.30 2.23
N LEU A 242 27.01 -7.17 3.53
CA LEU A 242 26.23 -6.35 4.46
C LEU A 242 26.48 -4.85 4.26
N ASN A 243 27.74 -4.45 4.02
CA ASN A 243 28.10 -3.06 3.75
C ASN A 243 27.46 -2.54 2.47
N SER A 244 27.39 -3.35 1.40
CA SER A 244 26.69 -2.98 0.17
C SER A 244 25.21 -2.74 0.40
N PHE A 245 24.56 -3.49 1.30
CA PHE A 245 23.18 -3.30 1.69
C PHE A 245 22.99 -2.03 2.53
N MET A 246 23.88 -1.76 3.48
CA MET A 246 23.85 -0.58 4.35
C MET A 246 24.07 0.73 3.58
N VAL A 247 25.06 0.77 2.68
CA VAL A 247 25.40 1.97 1.89
C VAL A 247 24.24 2.38 0.98
N GLN A 248 23.51 1.42 0.43
CA GLN A 248 22.36 1.74 -0.43
C GLN A 248 21.14 2.29 0.34
N GLU A 249 21.00 2.02 1.63
CA GLU A 249 19.93 2.59 2.45
C GLU A 249 20.21 4.06 2.84
N ASN A 250 21.50 4.45 2.86
CA ASN A 250 21.93 5.83 3.14
C ASN A 250 21.90 6.76 1.90
N GLU A 251 21.74 6.23 0.69
CA GLU A 251 21.61 7.05 -0.53
C GLU A 251 20.20 7.72 -0.67
N GLU A 252 19.25 7.40 0.17
CA GLU A 252 17.95 8.12 0.25
C GLU A 252 17.99 9.30 1.24
N VAL A 253 19.16 9.85 1.56
CA VAL A 253 19.24 11.13 2.27
C VAL A 253 18.79 12.21 1.28
N TYR A 254 17.62 12.78 1.50
CA TYR A 254 17.19 13.99 0.82
C TYR A 254 18.33 15.02 0.95
N PRO A 255 18.73 15.68 -0.15
CA PRO A 255 19.74 16.73 -0.07
C PRO A 255 19.30 17.71 1.01
N SER A 256 20.14 17.94 2.01
CA SER A 256 19.90 18.98 2.99
C SER A 256 19.84 20.30 2.23
N ILE A 257 18.65 20.88 2.13
CA ILE A 257 18.51 22.24 1.58
C ILE A 257 19.05 23.14 2.69
N GLU A 258 20.29 23.60 2.57
CA GLU A 258 20.77 24.73 3.37
C GLU A 258 20.00 25.96 2.91
N LEU A 259 18.94 26.29 3.65
CA LEU A 259 18.26 27.56 3.50
C LEU A 259 19.14 28.62 4.12
N ASP A 260 19.70 29.51 3.32
CA ASP A 260 20.31 30.72 3.82
C ASP A 260 19.26 31.47 4.66
N LEU A 261 19.58 31.69 5.92
CA LEU A 261 18.71 32.47 6.80
C LEU A 261 18.50 33.86 6.18
N PRO A 262 17.27 34.34 6.07
CA PRO A 262 17.01 35.65 5.51
C PRO A 262 17.76 36.73 6.31
N ASP A 263 18.28 37.73 5.59
CA ASP A 263 19.07 38.81 6.17
C ASP A 263 18.32 39.43 7.36
N LYS A 264 19.05 39.66 8.47
CA LYS A 264 18.51 40.15 9.73
C LYS A 264 17.67 41.43 9.54
N LYS A 265 18.00 42.26 8.52
CA LYS A 265 17.22 43.42 8.11
C LYS A 265 15.79 43.09 7.63
N ILE A 266 15.61 41.94 7.01
CA ILE A 266 14.29 41.49 6.54
C ILE A 266 13.46 41.03 7.74
N ILE A 267 14.08 40.34 8.69
CA ILE A 267 13.41 39.88 9.92
C ILE A 267 12.96 41.06 10.75
N ASP A 268 13.80 42.04 10.92
CA ASP A 268 13.49 43.26 11.72
C ASP A 268 12.38 44.11 11.06
N SER A 269 12.27 44.12 9.73
CA SER A 269 11.20 44.83 8.99
C SER A 269 9.83 44.15 9.09
N LEU A 270 9.75 42.88 9.46
CA LEU A 270 8.50 42.14 9.64
C LEU A 270 7.97 42.22 11.10
N GLN A 271 8.79 42.72 12.02
CA GLN A 271 8.44 42.91 13.44
C GLN A 271 8.08 44.38 13.80
N SER A 272 8.23 45.33 12.86
CA SER A 272 7.84 46.74 12.99
C SER A 272 6.47 46.96 12.33
#